data_6f805e83b6f58dca99cfcea345b27132
#
_entry.id   6f805e83b6f58dca99cfcea345b27132
#
_cell.length_a   1.000
_cell.length_b   1.000
_cell.length_c   1.000
_cell.angle_alpha   90.00
_cell.angle_beta   90.00
_cell.angle_gamma   90.00
#
_symmetry.space_group_name_H-M   'P 1'
#
loop_
_entity.id
_entity.type
_entity.pdbx_description
1 polymer ?
#
loop_
_entity_poly.entity_id
_entity_poly.type
_entity_poly.pdbx_seq_one_letter_code
_entity_poly.pdbx_strand_id
1 'polypeptide(L)'
;LGNTHGLVLLTGPTGSGKSTTLAAMLNYMNTNFEYNMVTIEDPIEFLHSHKKSIVRQRELGSDTLSFNNALRTVLRHDPDVIMIGEMRDPESIGIALTAAETGHLVLSTLHTQTAPLTIARIIDSFPSSQQNQVRNQLSNTLKAVISQQLLPRLGGGRVAAIEYMIDTPAIKSMIREGKDHQLYSTMQTAQKEGMQTMDQSLLKLLREQRISRESVIENCIERADIIRQMQVY
;
A
#
# COMPACT_ATOMS: atom_id res chain seq x y z
N LEU A 1 10.20 3.10 6.42
CA LEU A 1 9.97 2.38 7.70
C LEU A 1 10.53 3.13 8.94
N GLY A 2 11.00 4.35 8.79
CA GLY A 2 11.40 5.20 9.93
C GLY A 2 10.25 5.99 10.58
N ASN A 3 9.02 5.86 10.08
CA ASN A 3 7.85 6.51 10.65
C ASN A 3 7.31 5.65 11.81
N THR A 4 7.07 6.29 12.94
CA THR A 4 6.54 5.62 14.13
C THR A 4 5.02 5.44 14.09
N HIS A 5 4.30 6.16 13.22
CA HIS A 5 2.84 6.12 13.09
C HIS A 5 2.37 6.52 11.68
N GLY A 6 1.14 6.19 11.36
CA GLY A 6 0.47 6.49 10.10
C GLY A 6 0.06 5.26 9.32
N LEU A 7 -0.46 5.44 8.11
CA LEU A 7 -1.00 4.38 7.26
C LEU A 7 -0.09 4.13 6.05
N VAL A 8 0.31 2.90 5.82
CA VAL A 8 1.02 2.44 4.62
C VAL A 8 0.17 1.39 3.92
N LEU A 9 -0.09 1.59 2.64
CA LEU A 9 -0.93 0.73 1.83
C LEU A 9 -0.11 0.00 0.77
N LEU A 10 -0.26 -1.32 0.70
CA LEU A 10 0.21 -2.13 -0.43
C LEU A 10 -0.97 -2.48 -1.31
N THR A 11 -0.86 -2.18 -2.60
CA THR A 11 -1.97 -2.38 -3.54
C THR A 11 -1.52 -3.14 -4.79
N GLY A 12 -2.48 -3.63 -5.54
CA GLY A 12 -2.23 -4.41 -6.75
C GLY A 12 -3.17 -5.62 -6.86
N PRO A 13 -3.24 -6.24 -8.03
CA PRO A 13 -4.09 -7.39 -8.27
C PRO A 13 -3.70 -8.59 -7.40
N THR A 14 -4.57 -9.59 -7.36
CA THR A 14 -4.26 -10.89 -6.73
C THR A 14 -3.02 -11.49 -7.38
N GLY A 15 -2.11 -12.05 -6.58
CA GLY A 15 -0.86 -12.62 -7.08
C GLY A 15 0.24 -11.61 -7.41
N SER A 16 0.06 -10.32 -7.14
CA SER A 16 1.11 -9.29 -7.35
C SER A 16 2.24 -9.30 -6.31
N GLY A 17 2.16 -10.17 -5.29
CA GLY A 17 3.19 -10.32 -4.26
C GLY A 17 3.02 -9.41 -3.04
N LYS A 18 1.81 -8.83 -2.80
CA LYS A 18 1.55 -7.97 -1.65
C LYS A 18 1.89 -8.62 -0.31
N SER A 19 1.39 -9.82 -0.08
CA SER A 19 1.64 -10.57 1.18
C SER A 19 3.13 -10.83 1.39
N THR A 20 3.86 -11.19 0.34
CA THR A 20 5.32 -11.38 0.39
C THR A 20 6.04 -10.08 0.78
N THR A 21 5.64 -8.95 0.20
CA THR A 21 6.22 -7.65 0.50
C THR A 21 5.89 -7.21 1.92
N LEU A 22 4.62 -7.39 2.38
CA LEU A 22 4.23 -7.13 3.76
C LEU A 22 5.02 -7.99 4.75
N ALA A 23 5.15 -9.29 4.48
CA ALA A 23 5.93 -10.19 5.31
C ALA A 23 7.40 -9.76 5.40
N ALA A 24 7.98 -9.30 4.29
CA ALA A 24 9.34 -8.76 4.27
C ALA A 24 9.46 -7.46 5.11
N MET A 25 8.46 -6.56 5.03
CA MET A 25 8.41 -5.34 5.84
C MET A 25 8.30 -5.66 7.34
N LEU A 26 7.39 -6.58 7.71
CA LEU A 26 7.22 -7.05 9.08
C LEU A 26 8.51 -7.70 9.60
N ASN A 27 9.14 -8.57 8.79
CA ASN A 27 10.39 -9.21 9.17
C ASN A 27 11.54 -8.21 9.34
N TYR A 28 11.61 -7.17 8.49
CA TYR A 28 12.59 -6.09 8.64
C TYR A 28 12.39 -5.35 9.96
N MET A 29 11.15 -4.97 10.29
CA MET A 29 10.84 -4.31 11.56
C MET A 29 11.12 -5.20 12.75
N ASN A 30 10.68 -6.45 12.72
CA ASN A 30 10.92 -7.47 13.76
C ASN A 30 12.42 -7.73 14.03
N THR A 31 13.26 -7.57 13.00
CA THR A 31 14.70 -7.79 13.13
C THR A 31 15.44 -6.57 13.68
N ASN A 32 14.96 -5.36 13.39
CA ASN A 32 15.71 -4.13 13.64
C ASN A 32 15.18 -3.28 14.79
N PHE A 33 13.89 -3.42 15.17
CA PHE A 33 13.22 -2.57 16.16
C PHE A 33 12.59 -3.41 17.27
N GLU A 34 12.31 -2.78 18.40
CA GLU A 34 11.65 -3.36 19.56
C GLU A 34 10.18 -2.91 19.59
N TYR A 35 9.36 -3.55 18.78
CA TYR A 35 7.93 -3.22 18.60
C TYR A 35 7.02 -4.33 19.14
N ASN A 36 5.86 -3.94 19.64
CA ASN A 36 4.71 -4.81 19.82
C ASN A 36 3.90 -4.81 18.50
N MET A 37 4.01 -5.87 17.73
CA MET A 37 3.41 -6.00 16.39
C MET A 37 2.24 -6.95 16.44
N VAL A 38 1.10 -6.56 15.91
CA VAL A 38 -0.09 -7.41 15.82
C VAL A 38 -0.55 -7.49 14.39
N THR A 39 -0.86 -8.71 13.91
CA THR A 39 -1.46 -8.92 12.59
C THR A 39 -2.86 -9.51 12.73
N ILE A 40 -3.74 -9.15 11.79
CA ILE A 40 -5.07 -9.75 11.62
C ILE A 40 -5.17 -10.17 10.16
N GLU A 41 -5.29 -11.46 9.90
CA GLU A 41 -5.14 -12.07 8.58
C GLU A 41 -6.28 -13.05 8.27
N ASP A 42 -6.52 -13.30 6.98
CA ASP A 42 -7.54 -14.20 6.48
C ASP A 42 -7.10 -14.88 5.16
N PRO A 43 -6.36 -16.02 5.24
CA PRO A 43 -5.63 -16.60 6.39
C PRO A 43 -4.23 -16.03 6.62
N ILE A 44 -3.50 -16.56 7.61
CA ILE A 44 -2.06 -16.28 7.80
C ILE A 44 -1.26 -16.98 6.68
N GLU A 45 -0.58 -16.18 5.83
CA GLU A 45 0.25 -16.72 4.74
C GLU A 45 1.71 -16.97 5.17
N PHE A 46 2.25 -16.16 6.08
CA PHE A 46 3.64 -16.24 6.55
C PHE A 46 3.69 -16.20 8.07
N LEU A 47 4.36 -17.18 8.68
CA LEU A 47 4.59 -17.20 10.12
C LEU A 47 5.84 -16.39 10.49
N HIS A 48 5.70 -15.55 11.50
CA HIS A 48 6.78 -14.74 12.04
C HIS A 48 7.17 -15.19 13.46
N SER A 49 8.42 -15.63 13.64
CA SER A 49 8.97 -15.82 14.97
C SER A 49 9.31 -14.49 15.63
N HIS A 50 9.22 -14.41 16.94
CA HIS A 50 9.73 -13.26 17.71
C HIS A 50 11.24 -13.10 17.51
N LYS A 51 11.69 -11.84 17.31
CA LYS A 51 13.11 -11.47 17.26
C LYS A 51 13.36 -10.32 18.24
N LYS A 52 13.65 -9.10 17.75
CA LYS A 52 13.67 -7.92 18.61
C LYS A 52 12.27 -7.46 19.00
N SER A 53 11.31 -7.67 18.12
CA SER A 53 9.90 -7.34 18.36
C SER A 53 9.12 -8.57 18.84
N ILE A 54 7.98 -8.32 19.48
CA ILE A 54 6.96 -9.33 19.75
C ILE A 54 5.97 -9.30 18.58
N VAL A 55 5.77 -10.42 17.88
CA VAL A 55 4.81 -10.54 16.78
C VAL A 55 3.67 -11.46 17.20
N ARG A 56 2.45 -10.94 17.24
CA ARG A 56 1.23 -11.69 17.54
C ARG A 56 0.38 -11.72 16.30
N GLN A 57 0.18 -12.89 15.71
CA GLN A 57 -0.64 -13.10 14.53
C GLN A 57 -1.99 -13.69 14.93
N ARG A 58 -3.07 -13.16 14.37
CA ARG A 58 -4.45 -13.60 14.59
C ARG A 58 -5.11 -13.90 13.26
N GLU A 59 -5.61 -15.11 13.13
CA GLU A 59 -6.32 -15.58 11.95
C GLU A 59 -7.83 -15.49 12.13
N LEU A 60 -8.52 -15.03 11.09
CA LEU A 60 -9.99 -15.04 11.05
C LEU A 60 -10.49 -16.49 10.96
N GLY A 61 -11.47 -16.80 11.78
CA GLY A 61 -12.05 -18.16 11.86
C GLY A 61 -11.38 -19.07 12.89
N SER A 62 -10.07 -18.89 13.16
CA SER A 62 -9.31 -19.66 14.14
C SER A 62 -9.18 -18.91 15.48
N ASP A 63 -8.61 -17.70 15.43
CA ASP A 63 -8.28 -16.90 16.62
C ASP A 63 -9.31 -15.81 16.91
N THR A 64 -10.11 -15.45 15.93
CA THR A 64 -11.18 -14.46 16.03
C THR A 64 -12.31 -14.77 15.07
N LEU A 65 -13.56 -14.59 15.52
CA LEU A 65 -14.75 -14.81 14.72
C LEU A 65 -15.18 -13.57 13.91
N SER A 66 -14.60 -12.40 14.18
CA SER A 66 -14.92 -11.13 13.52
C SER A 66 -13.69 -10.30 13.33
N PHE A 67 -13.43 -9.91 12.08
CA PHE A 67 -12.33 -9.07 11.71
C PHE A 67 -12.39 -7.70 12.39
N ASN A 68 -13.54 -7.03 12.34
CA ASN A 68 -13.74 -5.71 12.94
C ASN A 68 -13.64 -5.75 14.47
N ASN A 69 -14.14 -6.81 15.12
CA ASN A 69 -13.99 -6.98 16.57
C ASN A 69 -12.53 -7.22 16.97
N ALA A 70 -11.78 -8.02 16.19
CA ALA A 70 -10.36 -8.20 16.41
C ALA A 70 -9.62 -6.88 16.31
N LEU A 71 -9.88 -6.10 15.25
CA LEU A 71 -9.24 -4.81 15.00
C LEU A 71 -9.52 -3.78 16.11
N ARG A 72 -10.78 -3.69 16.58
CA ARG A 72 -11.13 -2.84 17.73
C ARG A 72 -10.44 -3.28 19.02
N THR A 73 -10.29 -4.58 19.22
CA THR A 73 -9.67 -5.15 20.43
C THR A 73 -8.16 -4.92 20.43
N VAL A 74 -7.50 -5.03 19.26
CA VAL A 74 -6.05 -4.86 19.10
C VAL A 74 -5.60 -3.49 19.59
N LEU A 75 -6.36 -2.43 19.38
CA LEU A 75 -6.04 -1.08 19.85
C LEU A 75 -5.87 -0.97 21.38
N ARG A 76 -6.39 -1.94 22.13
CA ARG A 76 -6.26 -1.99 23.61
C ARG A 76 -5.04 -2.78 24.09
N HIS A 77 -4.28 -3.36 23.15
CA HIS A 77 -3.10 -4.18 23.46
C HIS A 77 -1.79 -3.39 23.34
N ASP A 78 -1.90 -2.07 23.21
CA ASP A 78 -0.76 -1.14 23.08
C ASP A 78 0.22 -1.57 21.97
N PRO A 79 -0.25 -1.79 20.72
CA PRO A 79 0.61 -2.18 19.63
C PRO A 79 1.31 -0.97 19.02
N ASP A 80 2.59 -1.10 18.67
CA ASP A 80 3.31 -0.10 17.87
C ASP A 80 2.95 -0.24 16.38
N VAL A 81 2.78 -1.50 15.92
CA VAL A 81 2.50 -1.83 14.52
C VAL A 81 1.28 -2.75 14.43
N ILE A 82 0.34 -2.39 13.58
CA ILE A 82 -0.84 -3.18 13.26
C ILE A 82 -0.79 -3.53 11.78
N MET A 83 -0.77 -4.81 11.43
CA MET A 83 -0.95 -5.25 10.05
C MET A 83 -2.36 -5.80 9.87
N ILE A 84 -3.06 -5.26 8.91
CA ILE A 84 -4.41 -5.62 8.50
C ILE A 84 -4.31 -6.30 7.14
N GLY A 85 -4.60 -7.59 7.07
CA GLY A 85 -4.42 -8.36 5.84
C GLY A 85 -5.09 -7.70 4.64
N GLU A 86 -6.35 -7.28 4.79
CA GLU A 86 -7.09 -6.56 3.76
C GLU A 86 -8.19 -5.67 4.37
N MET A 87 -8.35 -4.44 3.87
CA MET A 87 -9.48 -3.57 4.19
C MET A 87 -10.57 -3.72 3.12
N ARG A 88 -11.71 -4.34 3.49
CA ARG A 88 -12.79 -4.67 2.55
C ARG A 88 -13.99 -3.75 2.63
N ASP A 89 -14.22 -3.12 3.77
CA ASP A 89 -15.43 -2.37 4.10
C ASP A 89 -15.12 -1.04 4.80
N PRO A 90 -16.08 -0.09 4.81
CA PRO A 90 -15.90 1.23 5.44
C PRO A 90 -15.55 1.16 6.92
N GLU A 91 -16.05 0.13 7.63
CA GLU A 91 -15.79 -0.02 9.07
C GLU A 91 -14.31 -0.34 9.32
N SER A 92 -13.75 -1.34 8.62
CA SER A 92 -12.34 -1.71 8.75
C SER A 92 -11.40 -0.55 8.33
N ILE A 93 -11.76 0.18 7.26
CA ILE A 93 -11.03 1.38 6.82
C ILE A 93 -11.08 2.47 7.91
N GLY A 94 -12.26 2.75 8.48
CA GLY A 94 -12.44 3.74 9.53
C GLY A 94 -11.62 3.44 10.79
N ILE A 95 -11.58 2.16 11.20
CA ILE A 95 -10.77 1.73 12.35
C ILE A 95 -9.27 1.88 12.04
N ALA A 96 -8.84 1.50 10.84
CA ALA A 96 -7.45 1.63 10.39
C ALA A 96 -6.99 3.10 10.37
N LEU A 97 -7.82 4.01 9.85
CA LEU A 97 -7.55 5.44 9.86
C LEU A 97 -7.46 5.99 11.28
N THR A 98 -8.37 5.59 12.16
CA THR A 98 -8.35 5.99 13.58
C THR A 98 -7.09 5.47 14.28
N ALA A 99 -6.71 4.23 14.06
CA ALA A 99 -5.48 3.66 14.59
C ALA A 99 -4.24 4.45 14.14
N ALA A 100 -4.16 4.76 12.84
CA ALA A 100 -3.07 5.54 12.28
C ALA A 100 -3.00 6.98 12.83
N GLU A 101 -4.16 7.59 13.14
CA GLU A 101 -4.27 8.92 13.73
C GLU A 101 -3.88 8.93 15.22
N THR A 102 -4.15 7.85 15.93
CA THR A 102 -3.87 7.71 17.37
C THR A 102 -2.47 7.18 17.70
N GLY A 103 -1.56 7.17 16.74
CA GLY A 103 -0.13 6.92 16.99
C GLY A 103 0.40 5.56 16.56
N HIS A 104 -0.43 4.69 15.97
CA HIS A 104 -0.01 3.38 15.51
C HIS A 104 0.50 3.42 14.06
N LEU A 105 1.49 2.59 13.73
CA LEU A 105 1.85 2.31 12.34
C LEU A 105 0.93 1.20 11.81
N VAL A 106 0.09 1.56 10.84
CA VAL A 106 -0.86 0.62 10.23
C VAL A 106 -0.38 0.23 8.83
N LEU A 107 -0.25 -1.05 8.59
CA LEU A 107 0.05 -1.64 7.29
C LEU A 107 -1.18 -2.39 6.79
N SER A 108 -1.59 -2.19 5.54
CA SER A 108 -2.73 -2.92 4.99
C SER A 108 -2.65 -3.08 3.48
N THR A 109 -3.56 -3.90 2.92
CA THR A 109 -3.67 -4.09 1.48
C THR A 109 -5.02 -3.68 0.92
N LEU A 110 -5.00 -3.35 -0.38
CA LEU A 110 -6.16 -3.15 -1.25
C LEU A 110 -5.88 -3.76 -2.64
N HIS A 111 -6.94 -3.97 -3.44
CA HIS A 111 -6.80 -4.56 -4.78
C HIS A 111 -6.79 -3.54 -5.92
N THR A 112 -6.58 -2.28 -5.63
CA THR A 112 -6.45 -1.21 -6.62
C THR A 112 -5.11 -1.27 -7.36
N GLN A 113 -5.09 -0.83 -8.62
CA GLN A 113 -3.89 -0.94 -9.47
C GLN A 113 -2.92 0.23 -9.33
N THR A 114 -3.42 1.41 -8.90
CA THR A 114 -2.62 2.63 -8.77
C THR A 114 -2.89 3.36 -7.47
N ALA A 115 -1.95 4.20 -7.04
CA ALA A 115 -2.11 5.01 -5.83
C ALA A 115 -3.28 6.00 -5.93
N PRO A 116 -3.51 6.75 -7.03
CA PRO A 116 -4.70 7.59 -7.17
C PRO A 116 -6.02 6.82 -7.06
N LEU A 117 -6.13 5.64 -7.71
CA LEU A 117 -7.31 4.78 -7.60
C LEU A 117 -7.50 4.25 -6.17
N THR A 118 -6.42 4.04 -5.43
CA THR A 118 -6.46 3.64 -4.02
C THR A 118 -7.13 4.73 -3.17
N ILE A 119 -6.72 5.98 -3.35
CA ILE A 119 -7.31 7.13 -2.64
C ILE A 119 -8.80 7.23 -2.95
N ALA A 120 -9.17 7.24 -4.24
CA ALA A 120 -10.57 7.30 -4.67
C ALA A 120 -11.38 6.15 -4.06
N ARG A 121 -10.88 4.90 -4.13
CA ARG A 121 -11.57 3.72 -3.60
C ARG A 121 -11.83 3.80 -2.10
N ILE A 122 -10.88 4.30 -1.32
CA ILE A 122 -11.06 4.51 0.12
C ILE A 122 -12.18 5.53 0.37
N ILE A 123 -12.14 6.68 -0.30
CA ILE A 123 -13.13 7.74 -0.12
C ILE A 123 -14.53 7.27 -0.54
N ASP A 124 -14.64 6.63 -1.71
CA ASP A 124 -15.91 6.20 -2.30
C ASP A 124 -16.57 5.05 -1.50
N SER A 125 -15.84 4.37 -0.64
CA SER A 125 -16.41 3.36 0.25
C SER A 125 -17.31 3.96 1.34
N PHE A 126 -17.19 5.27 1.62
CA PHE A 126 -17.97 5.95 2.65
C PHE A 126 -19.17 6.73 2.06
N PRO A 127 -20.27 6.89 2.83
CA PRO A 127 -21.36 7.77 2.45
C PRO A 127 -20.86 9.20 2.17
N SER A 128 -21.48 9.91 1.23
CA SER A 128 -21.07 11.26 0.80
C SER A 128 -20.94 12.25 1.96
N SER A 129 -21.78 12.12 3.00
CA SER A 129 -21.72 12.95 4.21
C SER A 129 -20.44 12.77 5.04
N GLN A 130 -19.75 11.65 4.88
CA GLN A 130 -18.53 11.31 5.64
C GLN A 130 -17.25 11.51 4.80
N GLN A 131 -17.34 11.59 3.48
CA GLN A 131 -16.17 11.61 2.59
C GLN A 131 -15.20 12.75 2.89
N ASN A 132 -15.68 13.94 3.22
CA ASN A 132 -14.80 15.07 3.57
C ASN A 132 -14.01 14.81 4.86
N GLN A 133 -14.64 14.18 5.85
CA GLN A 133 -13.94 13.78 7.08
C GLN A 133 -12.87 12.73 6.79
N VAL A 134 -13.20 11.71 5.99
CA VAL A 134 -12.28 10.65 5.59
C VAL A 134 -11.10 11.20 4.79
N ARG A 135 -11.33 12.16 3.86
CA ARG A 135 -10.25 12.87 3.14
C ARG A 135 -9.29 13.56 4.11
N ASN A 136 -9.81 14.26 5.09
CA ASN A 136 -8.98 14.93 6.09
C ASN A 136 -8.16 13.93 6.90
N GLN A 137 -8.77 12.85 7.41
CA GLN A 137 -8.06 11.80 8.15
C GLN A 137 -7.00 11.12 7.27
N LEU A 138 -7.36 10.72 6.05
CA LEU A 138 -6.43 10.08 5.12
C LEU A 138 -5.26 11.00 4.77
N SER A 139 -5.51 12.28 4.49
CA SER A 139 -4.45 13.25 4.18
C SER A 139 -3.44 13.44 5.30
N ASN A 140 -3.87 13.27 6.55
CA ASN A 140 -3.02 13.42 7.74
C ASN A 140 -2.27 12.13 8.08
N THR A 141 -2.91 10.98 7.88
CA THR A 141 -2.39 9.68 8.33
C THR A 141 -1.61 8.92 7.27
N LEU A 142 -1.94 9.09 5.98
CA LEU A 142 -1.27 8.36 4.89
C LEU A 142 0.22 8.70 4.85
N LYS A 143 1.06 7.67 4.83
CA LYS A 143 2.52 7.77 4.67
C LYS A 143 2.99 7.34 3.29
N ALA A 144 2.42 6.25 2.79
CA ALA A 144 2.74 5.77 1.45
C ALA A 144 1.64 4.89 0.88
N VAL A 145 1.51 4.90 -0.44
CA VAL A 145 0.86 3.85 -1.22
C VAL A 145 1.90 3.21 -2.12
N ILE A 146 1.99 1.88 -2.07
CA ILE A 146 2.91 1.07 -2.86
C ILE A 146 2.06 0.16 -3.73
N SER A 147 1.95 0.48 -5.03
CA SER A 147 1.22 -0.36 -5.98
C SER A 147 2.18 -1.30 -6.69
N GLN A 148 1.85 -2.59 -6.73
CA GLN A 148 2.75 -3.64 -7.19
C GLN A 148 2.11 -4.55 -8.22
N GLN A 149 2.86 -4.86 -9.29
CA GLN A 149 2.53 -5.88 -10.28
C GLN A 149 3.71 -6.84 -10.44
N LEU A 150 3.43 -8.13 -10.63
CA LEU A 150 4.44 -9.12 -10.96
C LEU A 150 4.34 -9.48 -12.45
N LEU A 151 5.42 -9.24 -13.19
CA LEU A 151 5.51 -9.44 -14.63
C LEU A 151 6.44 -10.60 -14.96
N PRO A 152 6.22 -11.30 -16.09
CA PRO A 152 7.17 -12.27 -16.62
C PRO A 152 8.53 -11.61 -16.86
N ARG A 153 9.59 -12.22 -16.33
CA ARG A 153 10.96 -11.74 -16.54
C ARG A 153 11.54 -12.42 -17.79
N LEU A 154 12.25 -11.66 -18.62
CA LEU A 154 13.06 -12.24 -19.70
C LEU A 154 14.14 -13.16 -19.10
N GLY A 155 14.22 -14.38 -19.59
CA GLY A 155 15.12 -15.41 -19.03
C GLY A 155 14.49 -16.23 -17.90
N GLY A 156 13.20 -16.05 -17.60
CA GLY A 156 12.44 -16.85 -16.64
C GLY A 156 12.20 -16.20 -15.28
N GLY A 157 11.21 -16.72 -14.55
CA GLY A 157 10.74 -16.18 -13.30
C GLY A 157 9.89 -14.92 -13.44
N ARG A 158 9.76 -14.14 -12.36
CA ARG A 158 8.96 -12.90 -12.30
C ARG A 158 9.78 -11.75 -11.76
N VAL A 159 9.37 -10.53 -12.11
CA VAL A 159 9.93 -9.27 -11.59
C VAL A 159 8.81 -8.34 -11.19
N ALA A 160 8.99 -7.61 -10.08
CA ALA A 160 8.03 -6.63 -9.62
C ALA A 160 8.22 -5.29 -10.34
N ALA A 161 7.15 -4.77 -10.94
CA ALA A 161 7.00 -3.36 -11.27
C ALA A 161 6.29 -2.69 -10.09
N ILE A 162 6.80 -1.55 -9.64
CA ILE A 162 6.35 -0.93 -8.40
C ILE A 162 6.14 0.57 -8.62
N GLU A 163 4.98 1.06 -8.22
CA GLU A 163 4.65 2.46 -8.11
C GLU A 163 4.75 2.89 -6.65
N TYR A 164 5.26 4.11 -6.41
CA TYR A 164 5.36 4.71 -5.07
C TYR A 164 4.73 6.09 -5.03
N MET A 165 3.80 6.30 -4.13
CA MET A 165 3.30 7.61 -3.72
C MET A 165 3.61 7.81 -2.24
N ILE A 166 4.21 8.94 -1.86
CA ILE A 166 4.54 9.28 -0.48
C ILE A 166 3.86 10.57 -0.03
N ASP A 167 3.79 10.79 1.27
CA ASP A 167 3.03 11.85 1.95
C ASP A 167 3.66 13.24 1.90
N THR A 168 3.97 13.75 0.71
CA THR A 168 4.43 15.13 0.57
C THR A 168 3.33 16.15 0.88
N PRO A 169 3.65 17.41 1.24
CA PRO A 169 2.65 18.46 1.44
C PRO A 169 1.70 18.64 0.25
N ALA A 170 2.21 18.48 -0.99
CA ALA A 170 1.42 18.54 -2.21
C ALA A 170 0.39 17.41 -2.28
N ILE A 171 0.81 16.16 -2.05
CA ILE A 171 -0.08 14.99 -2.04
C ILE A 171 -1.17 15.14 -0.96
N LYS A 172 -0.79 15.55 0.26
CA LYS A 172 -1.74 15.79 1.36
C LYS A 172 -2.80 16.85 1.00
N SER A 173 -2.38 17.95 0.38
CA SER A 173 -3.29 19.01 -0.06
C SER A 173 -4.26 18.50 -1.14
N MET A 174 -3.76 17.77 -2.15
CA MET A 174 -4.60 17.20 -3.21
C MET A 174 -5.65 16.23 -2.68
N ILE A 175 -5.28 15.33 -1.77
CA ILE A 175 -6.22 14.39 -1.15
C ILE A 175 -7.30 15.16 -0.38
N ARG A 176 -6.92 16.14 0.43
CA ARG A 176 -7.85 16.95 1.23
C ARG A 176 -8.81 17.76 0.37
N GLU A 177 -8.33 18.32 -0.73
CA GLU A 177 -9.10 19.18 -1.64
C GLU A 177 -9.89 18.40 -2.70
N GLY A 178 -9.79 17.04 -2.74
CA GLY A 178 -10.47 16.21 -3.72
C GLY A 178 -9.89 16.30 -5.13
N LYS A 179 -8.62 16.71 -5.27
CA LYS A 179 -7.92 16.83 -6.55
C LYS A 179 -7.23 15.53 -6.95
N ASP A 180 -7.90 14.40 -6.76
CA ASP A 180 -7.33 13.05 -6.95
C ASP A 180 -6.80 12.84 -8.38
N HIS A 181 -7.42 13.49 -9.38
CA HIS A 181 -7.01 13.46 -10.79
C HIS A 181 -5.62 14.07 -11.05
N GLN A 182 -5.09 14.90 -10.14
CA GLN A 182 -3.77 15.53 -10.25
C GLN A 182 -2.67 14.68 -9.60
N LEU A 183 -3.00 13.67 -8.81
CA LEU A 183 -2.03 12.86 -8.09
C LEU A 183 -1.04 12.18 -9.04
N TYR A 184 -1.54 11.58 -10.14
CA TYR A 184 -0.68 10.88 -11.09
C TYR A 184 0.37 11.80 -11.73
N SER A 185 -0.06 12.96 -12.25
CA SER A 185 0.87 13.93 -12.86
C SER A 185 1.88 14.49 -11.85
N THR A 186 1.46 14.67 -10.60
CA THR A 186 2.38 15.09 -9.52
C THR A 186 3.42 14.01 -9.24
N MET A 187 3.02 12.75 -9.17
CA MET A 187 3.95 11.62 -8.98
C MET A 187 4.96 11.52 -10.12
N GLN A 188 4.55 11.76 -11.39
CA GLN A 188 5.46 11.73 -12.55
C GLN A 188 6.63 12.71 -12.40
N THR A 189 6.42 13.86 -11.79
CA THR A 189 7.44 14.92 -11.65
C THR A 189 8.21 14.86 -10.34
N ALA A 190 7.70 14.12 -9.35
CA ALA A 190 8.24 14.06 -7.98
C ALA A 190 9.25 12.91 -7.74
N GLN A 191 10.00 12.50 -8.77
CA GLN A 191 11.01 11.43 -8.65
C GLN A 191 12.11 11.77 -7.64
N LYS A 192 12.51 13.05 -7.54
CA LYS A 192 13.51 13.50 -6.57
C LYS A 192 13.04 13.37 -5.12
N GLU A 193 11.72 13.34 -4.91
CA GLU A 193 11.08 13.14 -3.63
C GLU A 193 10.86 11.64 -3.30
N GLY A 194 11.30 10.74 -4.20
CA GLY A 194 11.17 9.29 -4.02
C GLY A 194 9.88 8.70 -4.58
N MET A 195 9.11 9.44 -5.37
CA MET A 195 7.93 8.93 -6.06
C MET A 195 8.29 8.29 -7.39
N GLN A 196 7.49 7.32 -7.81
CA GLN A 196 7.63 6.64 -9.09
C GLN A 196 6.26 6.17 -9.55
N THR A 197 5.88 6.47 -10.80
CA THR A 197 4.66 5.90 -11.39
C THR A 197 4.90 4.47 -11.89
N MET A 198 3.81 3.71 -12.09
CA MET A 198 3.89 2.37 -12.67
C MET A 198 4.58 2.41 -14.05
N ASP A 199 4.24 3.39 -14.88
CA ASP A 199 4.81 3.55 -16.22
C ASP A 199 6.32 3.79 -16.19
N GLN A 200 6.81 4.61 -15.25
CA GLN A 200 8.24 4.82 -15.03
C GLN A 200 8.95 3.54 -14.59
N SER A 201 8.31 2.75 -13.72
CA SER A 201 8.83 1.46 -13.30
C SER A 201 8.93 0.47 -14.46
N LEU A 202 7.90 0.40 -15.31
CA LEU A 202 7.86 -0.45 -16.49
C LEU A 202 8.95 -0.08 -17.49
N LEU A 203 9.09 1.22 -17.81
CA LEU A 203 10.14 1.70 -18.72
C LEU A 203 11.54 1.42 -18.17
N LYS A 204 11.75 1.55 -16.86
CA LYS A 204 13.01 1.19 -16.23
C LYS A 204 13.33 -0.30 -16.41
N LEU A 205 12.37 -1.18 -16.15
CA LEU A 205 12.54 -2.63 -16.32
C LEU A 205 12.78 -3.01 -17.78
N LEU A 206 12.15 -2.32 -18.73
CA LEU A 206 12.41 -2.50 -20.16
C LEU A 206 13.85 -2.10 -20.53
N ARG A 207 14.33 -0.94 -20.08
CA ARG A 207 15.71 -0.48 -20.31
C ARG A 207 16.76 -1.42 -19.73
N GLU A 208 16.44 -2.03 -18.58
CA GLU A 208 17.26 -3.05 -17.92
C GLU A 208 17.14 -4.42 -18.61
N GLN A 209 16.38 -4.53 -19.69
CA GLN A 209 16.11 -5.79 -20.43
C GLN A 209 15.55 -6.90 -19.53
N ARG A 210 14.74 -6.52 -18.53
CA ARG A 210 14.13 -7.46 -17.60
C ARG A 210 12.74 -7.91 -18.01
N ILE A 211 12.02 -7.11 -18.81
CA ILE A 211 10.69 -7.41 -19.35
C ILE A 211 10.63 -7.09 -20.85
N SER A 212 9.66 -7.66 -21.55
CA SER A 212 9.45 -7.40 -22.96
C SER A 212 8.67 -6.11 -23.23
N ARG A 213 8.70 -5.61 -24.48
CA ARG A 213 7.90 -4.46 -24.91
C ARG A 213 6.40 -4.73 -24.79
N GLU A 214 5.98 -5.94 -25.11
CA GLU A 214 4.59 -6.40 -24.99
C GLU A 214 4.12 -6.28 -23.54
N SER A 215 4.93 -6.77 -22.59
CA SER A 215 4.62 -6.64 -21.15
C SER A 215 4.44 -5.18 -20.70
N VAL A 216 5.22 -4.25 -21.26
CA VAL A 216 5.03 -2.82 -20.96
C VAL A 216 3.70 -2.30 -21.49
N ILE A 217 3.37 -2.60 -22.76
CA ILE A 217 2.15 -2.13 -23.44
C ILE A 217 0.87 -2.68 -22.78
N GLU A 218 0.93 -3.93 -22.30
CA GLU A 218 -0.20 -4.59 -21.65
C GLU A 218 -0.48 -4.07 -20.22
N ASN A 219 0.54 -3.53 -19.54
CA ASN A 219 0.46 -3.18 -18.12
C ASN A 219 0.63 -1.69 -17.83
N CYS A 220 0.87 -0.84 -18.84
CA CYS A 220 1.02 0.59 -18.67
C CYS A 220 -0.33 1.29 -18.46
N ILE A 221 -0.29 2.44 -17.80
CA ILE A 221 -1.42 3.31 -17.52
C ILE A 221 -1.65 4.27 -18.69
N GLU A 222 -0.63 5.04 -19.07
CA GLU A 222 -0.68 6.08 -20.11
C GLU A 222 -0.11 5.54 -21.45
N ARG A 223 -0.88 4.65 -22.10
CA ARG A 223 -0.42 3.87 -23.26
C ARG A 223 0.14 4.74 -24.40
N ALA A 224 -0.50 5.87 -24.72
CA ALA A 224 -0.05 6.74 -25.80
C ALA A 224 1.31 7.39 -25.51
N ASP A 225 1.54 7.74 -24.26
CA ASP A 225 2.79 8.33 -23.80
C ASP A 225 3.92 7.30 -23.78
N ILE A 226 3.63 6.12 -23.28
CA ILE A 226 4.56 4.98 -23.23
C ILE A 226 5.03 4.59 -24.63
N ILE A 227 4.14 4.49 -25.60
CA ILE A 227 4.51 4.16 -26.98
C ILE A 227 5.47 5.21 -27.54
N ARG A 228 5.21 6.50 -27.33
CA ARG A 228 6.12 7.57 -27.75
C ARG A 228 7.48 7.46 -27.09
N GLN A 229 7.53 7.20 -25.79
CA GLN A 229 8.79 7.06 -25.08
C GLN A 229 9.58 5.82 -25.51
N MET A 230 8.93 4.72 -25.87
CA MET A 230 9.60 3.51 -26.38
C MET A 230 10.14 3.65 -27.80
N GLN A 231 9.67 4.61 -28.62
CA GLN A 231 10.21 4.88 -29.97
C GLN A 231 11.57 5.57 -29.95
N VAL A 232 11.94 6.15 -28.81
CA VAL A 232 13.22 6.84 -28.61
C VAL A 232 14.34 5.86 -28.19
N TYR A 233 14.01 4.59 -27.97
CA TYR A 233 14.91 3.47 -27.63
C TYR A 233 14.80 2.32 -28.63
#